data_495e62a646c0d027b8f08c147aae919f
#
_entry.id   495e62a646c0d027b8f08c147aae919f
#
_cell.length_a   1.000
_cell.length_b   1.000
_cell.length_c   1.000
_cell.angle_alpha   90.00
_cell.angle_beta   90.00
_cell.angle_gamma   90.00
#
_symmetry.space_group_name_H-M   'P 1'
#
loop_
_entity.id
_entity.type
_entity.pdbx_description
1 polymer ?
#
loop_
_entity_poly.entity_id
_entity_poly.type
_entity_poly.pdbx_seq_one_letter_code
_entity_poly.pdbx_strand_id
1 'polypeptide(L)'
;MFHHYRHESDIYPSLSRIPLHVRMKLDVTGIKISLKDWLAFSIEERTVLCHLPVETEEEKQVFSSYLDFLSRRYRGAPVATTAALSSSVWESAHQVPIPVAGKSASQIPPITIEEWRHWQSHQRYALYKTALSQSDPEQFFAVLKEFREFKD
;
A
#
# COMPACT_ATOMS: atom_id res chain seq x y z
N MET A 1 -6.31 -7.43 8.43
CA MET A 1 -6.61 -6.02 8.69
C MET A 1 -6.56 -5.24 7.38
N PHE A 2 -7.50 -4.33 7.20
CA PHE A 2 -7.63 -3.53 5.98
C PHE A 2 -7.75 -2.05 6.35
N HIS A 3 -6.72 -1.27 6.00
CA HIS A 3 -6.71 0.17 6.26
C HIS A 3 -7.28 0.93 5.06
N HIS A 4 -8.20 1.85 5.33
CA HIS A 4 -8.87 2.68 4.33
C HIS A 4 -8.25 4.06 4.28
N TYR A 5 -8.23 4.64 3.07
CA TYR A 5 -7.78 6.01 2.84
C TYR A 5 -8.90 6.78 2.12
N ARG A 6 -9.14 8.01 2.55
CA ARG A 6 -10.26 8.80 2.04
C ARG A 6 -10.18 9.06 0.53
N HIS A 7 -8.96 9.25 0.01
CA HIS A 7 -8.79 9.57 -1.41
C HIS A 7 -9.15 8.39 -2.34
N GLU A 8 -9.26 7.19 -1.84
CA GLU A 8 -9.68 6.03 -2.63
C GLU A 8 -11.02 5.44 -2.17
N SER A 9 -11.82 6.21 -1.42
CA SER A 9 -13.09 5.72 -0.88
C SER A 9 -14.08 5.26 -1.96
N ASP A 10 -13.95 5.78 -3.18
CA ASP A 10 -14.80 5.42 -4.31
C ASP A 10 -14.60 3.99 -4.79
N ILE A 11 -13.44 3.39 -4.54
CA ILE A 11 -13.16 2.03 -5.01
C ILE A 11 -13.53 0.93 -4.00
N TYR A 12 -13.75 1.26 -2.74
CA TYR A 12 -13.95 0.24 -1.71
C TYR A 12 -15.23 -0.59 -1.91
N PRO A 13 -16.38 -0.05 -2.35
CA PRO A 13 -17.57 -0.87 -2.51
C PRO A 13 -17.42 -2.01 -3.52
N SER A 14 -16.70 -1.78 -4.63
CA SER A 14 -16.54 -2.76 -5.71
C SER A 14 -15.13 -3.31 -5.82
N LEU A 15 -14.16 -2.71 -5.12
CA LEU A 15 -12.74 -3.03 -5.23
C LEU A 15 -12.27 -3.02 -6.70
N SER A 16 -12.70 -1.99 -7.42
CA SER A 16 -12.45 -1.85 -8.86
C SER A 16 -11.00 -1.51 -9.21
N ARG A 17 -10.21 -1.13 -8.22
CA ARG A 17 -8.76 -0.95 -8.36
C ARG A 17 -8.08 -1.62 -7.16
N ILE A 18 -6.80 -1.88 -7.26
CA ILE A 18 -6.04 -2.46 -6.14
C ILE A 18 -5.89 -1.40 -5.05
N PRO A 19 -6.46 -1.61 -3.84
CA PRO A 19 -6.32 -0.63 -2.77
C PRO A 19 -4.86 -0.44 -2.35
N LEU A 20 -4.55 0.76 -1.90
CA LEU A 20 -3.19 1.11 -1.49
C LEU A 20 -2.64 0.17 -0.40
N HIS A 21 -3.47 -0.21 0.56
CA HIS A 21 -3.05 -1.14 1.61
C HIS A 21 -2.72 -2.53 1.04
N VAL A 22 -3.45 -2.99 0.01
CA VAL A 22 -3.11 -4.26 -0.68
C VAL A 22 -1.79 -4.10 -1.44
N ARG A 23 -1.53 -2.93 -2.03
CA ARG A 23 -0.25 -2.67 -2.68
C ARG A 23 0.92 -2.79 -1.71
N MET A 24 0.74 -2.36 -0.46
CA MET A 24 1.74 -2.57 0.59
C MET A 24 2.02 -4.06 0.81
N LYS A 25 0.94 -4.86 0.88
CA LYS A 25 1.06 -6.31 1.07
C LYS A 25 1.80 -6.97 -0.10
N LEU A 26 1.52 -6.54 -1.33
CA LEU A 26 2.23 -7.02 -2.52
C LEU A 26 3.70 -6.64 -2.48
N ASP A 27 4.01 -5.40 -2.10
CA ASP A 27 5.39 -4.93 -2.04
C ASP A 27 6.22 -5.71 -1.01
N VAL A 28 5.69 -5.94 0.18
CA VAL A 28 6.45 -6.64 1.24
C VAL A 28 6.55 -8.15 1.01
N THR A 29 5.67 -8.73 0.19
CA THR A 29 5.72 -10.16 -0.15
C THR A 29 6.47 -10.43 -1.46
N GLY A 30 6.78 -9.39 -2.24
CA GLY A 30 7.44 -9.55 -3.52
C GLY A 30 6.57 -10.18 -4.59
N ILE A 31 5.27 -9.87 -4.56
CA ILE A 31 4.31 -10.39 -5.53
C ILE A 31 3.86 -9.26 -6.46
N LYS A 32 3.79 -9.59 -7.75
CA LYS A 32 3.37 -8.64 -8.77
C LYS A 32 2.11 -9.15 -9.45
N ILE A 33 1.03 -8.35 -9.37
CA ILE A 33 -0.20 -8.61 -10.11
C ILE A 33 -0.60 -7.35 -10.88
N SER A 34 -1.25 -7.54 -12.02
CA SER A 34 -1.79 -6.43 -12.80
C SER A 34 -3.22 -6.11 -12.35
N LEU A 35 -3.72 -4.96 -12.78
CA LEU A 35 -5.14 -4.64 -12.58
C LEU A 35 -6.03 -5.69 -13.24
N LYS A 36 -5.63 -6.20 -14.40
CA LYS A 36 -6.36 -7.26 -15.10
C LYS A 36 -6.45 -8.53 -14.25
N ASP A 37 -5.34 -8.92 -13.59
CA ASP A 37 -5.33 -10.07 -12.68
C ASP A 37 -6.30 -9.84 -11.52
N TRP A 38 -6.23 -8.67 -10.90
CA TRP A 38 -7.09 -8.28 -9.78
C TRP A 38 -8.57 -8.35 -10.15
N LEU A 39 -8.92 -7.81 -11.31
CA LEU A 39 -10.31 -7.77 -11.78
C LEU A 39 -10.83 -9.15 -12.21
N ALA A 40 -9.94 -10.11 -12.48
CA ALA A 40 -10.34 -11.49 -12.75
C ALA A 40 -10.79 -12.23 -11.47
N PHE A 41 -10.33 -11.80 -10.31
CA PHE A 41 -10.74 -12.37 -9.01
C PHE A 41 -12.18 -11.95 -8.71
N SER A 42 -12.90 -12.78 -7.97
CA SER A 42 -14.21 -12.40 -7.47
C SER A 42 -14.09 -11.30 -6.41
N ILE A 43 -15.20 -10.61 -6.13
CA ILE A 43 -15.22 -9.57 -5.08
C ILE A 43 -14.90 -10.20 -3.72
N GLU A 44 -15.39 -11.41 -3.46
CA GLU A 44 -15.10 -12.15 -2.23
C GLU A 44 -13.61 -12.45 -2.10
N GLU A 45 -12.97 -12.85 -3.18
CA GLU A 45 -11.53 -13.12 -3.20
C GLU A 45 -10.71 -11.87 -3.00
N ARG A 46 -11.10 -10.75 -3.64
CA ARG A 46 -10.46 -9.45 -3.41
C ARG A 46 -10.61 -9.01 -1.96
N THR A 47 -11.78 -9.24 -1.36
CA THR A 47 -12.05 -8.91 0.04
C THR A 47 -11.13 -9.71 0.97
N VAL A 48 -10.93 -11.00 0.70
CA VAL A 48 -10.00 -11.82 1.49
C VAL A 48 -8.59 -11.22 1.43
N LEU A 49 -8.12 -10.85 0.24
CA LEU A 49 -6.81 -10.24 0.07
C LEU A 49 -6.67 -8.93 0.85
N CYS A 50 -7.74 -8.14 0.90
CA CYS A 50 -7.75 -6.90 1.67
C CYS A 50 -7.55 -7.15 3.18
N HIS A 51 -8.05 -8.26 3.70
CA HIS A 51 -8.07 -8.52 5.14
C HIS A 51 -6.94 -9.44 5.62
N LEU A 52 -6.28 -10.18 4.73
CA LEU A 52 -5.17 -11.04 5.14
C LEU A 52 -4.00 -10.19 5.66
N PRO A 53 -3.47 -10.49 6.86
CA PRO A 53 -2.31 -9.77 7.37
C PRO A 53 -1.02 -10.25 6.72
N VAL A 54 0.03 -9.43 6.78
CA VAL A 54 1.36 -9.74 6.25
C VAL A 54 2.47 -9.29 7.21
N GLU A 55 2.21 -9.33 8.52
CA GLU A 55 3.16 -8.85 9.52
C GLU A 55 4.21 -9.88 9.88
N THR A 56 3.83 -11.18 9.92
CA THR A 56 4.76 -12.28 10.22
C THR A 56 5.12 -13.03 8.95
N GLU A 57 6.18 -13.82 9.01
CA GLU A 57 6.59 -14.65 7.86
C GLU A 57 5.50 -15.68 7.50
N GLU A 58 4.83 -16.26 8.51
CA GLU A 58 3.72 -17.18 8.29
C GLU A 58 2.55 -16.49 7.58
N GLU A 59 2.22 -15.28 7.99
CA GLU A 59 1.15 -14.50 7.35
C GLU A 59 1.50 -14.17 5.91
N LYS A 60 2.75 -13.77 5.64
CA LYS A 60 3.21 -13.52 4.26
C LYS A 60 3.11 -14.78 3.41
N GLN A 61 3.42 -15.94 3.98
CA GLN A 61 3.29 -17.23 3.29
C GLN A 61 1.84 -17.52 2.92
N VAL A 62 0.90 -17.31 3.85
CA VAL A 62 -0.54 -17.52 3.58
C VAL A 62 -1.02 -16.59 2.47
N PHE A 63 -0.67 -15.31 2.56
CA PHE A 63 -1.03 -14.31 1.55
C PHE A 63 -0.49 -14.68 0.17
N SER A 64 0.79 -15.06 0.12
CA SER A 64 1.45 -15.44 -1.14
C SER A 64 0.86 -16.72 -1.73
N SER A 65 0.56 -17.71 -0.89
CA SER A 65 -0.02 -18.98 -1.34
C SER A 65 -1.43 -18.77 -1.88
N TYR A 66 -2.21 -17.90 -1.26
CA TYR A 66 -3.56 -17.59 -1.73
C TYR A 66 -3.50 -16.91 -3.10
N LEU A 67 -2.62 -15.94 -3.28
CA LEU A 67 -2.44 -15.28 -4.57
C LEU A 67 -1.95 -16.23 -5.65
N ASP A 68 -1.04 -17.14 -5.32
CA ASP A 68 -0.59 -18.16 -6.28
C ASP A 68 -1.74 -19.08 -6.69
N PHE A 69 -2.57 -19.48 -5.73
CA PHE A 69 -3.78 -20.27 -6.01
C PHE A 69 -4.70 -19.52 -6.97
N LEU A 70 -4.97 -18.25 -6.73
CA LEU A 70 -5.84 -17.43 -7.58
C LEU A 70 -5.23 -17.25 -8.98
N SER A 71 -3.92 -17.02 -9.06
CA SER A 71 -3.23 -16.87 -10.34
C SER A 71 -3.36 -18.13 -11.19
N ARG A 72 -3.15 -19.30 -10.58
CA ARG A 72 -3.27 -20.58 -11.28
C ARG A 72 -4.72 -20.83 -11.73
N ARG A 73 -5.69 -20.43 -10.91
CA ARG A 73 -7.12 -20.59 -11.23
C ARG A 73 -7.56 -19.74 -12.41
N TYR A 74 -7.17 -18.47 -12.43
CA TYR A 74 -7.67 -17.49 -13.39
C TYR A 74 -6.74 -17.24 -14.57
N ARG A 75 -5.45 -17.43 -14.40
CA ARG A 75 -4.43 -17.20 -15.42
C ARG A 75 -3.82 -18.49 -15.94
N GLY A 76 -3.97 -19.59 -15.20
CA GLY A 76 -3.36 -20.87 -15.55
C GLY A 76 -1.82 -20.89 -15.36
N ALA A 77 -1.28 -19.99 -14.58
CA ALA A 77 0.17 -19.85 -14.37
C ALA A 77 0.47 -19.44 -12.93
N PRO A 78 1.68 -19.74 -12.43
CA PRO A 78 2.12 -19.24 -11.13
C PRO A 78 2.08 -17.71 -11.07
N VAL A 79 1.84 -17.17 -9.88
CA VAL A 79 1.84 -15.72 -9.69
C VAL A 79 3.24 -15.16 -9.98
N ALA A 80 3.29 -13.99 -10.62
CA ALA A 80 4.54 -13.32 -10.90
C ALA A 80 5.15 -12.77 -9.61
N THR A 81 6.48 -12.83 -9.50
CA THR A 81 7.21 -12.35 -8.34
C THR A 81 8.23 -11.29 -8.72
N THR A 82 8.60 -10.49 -7.74
CA THR A 82 9.63 -9.45 -7.86
C THR A 82 10.40 -9.41 -6.53
N ALA A 83 11.41 -8.57 -6.43
CA ALA A 83 12.13 -8.40 -5.17
C ALA A 83 11.19 -7.79 -4.13
N ALA A 84 11.11 -8.43 -2.95
CA ALA A 84 10.31 -7.90 -1.84
C ALA A 84 10.93 -6.60 -1.34
N LEU A 85 10.07 -5.61 -1.07
CA LEU A 85 10.49 -4.33 -0.53
C LEU A 85 10.57 -4.43 1.00
N SER A 86 11.70 -4.03 1.57
CA SER A 86 11.82 -4.00 3.02
C SER A 86 11.01 -2.85 3.59
N SER A 87 10.20 -3.11 4.62
CA SER A 87 9.42 -2.08 5.31
C SER A 87 10.31 -1.00 5.95
N SER A 88 11.60 -1.30 6.19
CA SER A 88 12.54 -0.32 6.72
C SER A 88 12.63 0.95 5.89
N VAL A 89 12.28 0.89 4.61
CA VAL A 89 12.29 2.03 3.70
C VAL A 89 11.37 3.15 4.19
N TRP A 90 10.21 2.82 4.76
CA TRP A 90 9.28 3.83 5.29
C TRP A 90 9.15 3.81 6.82
N GLU A 91 9.69 2.81 7.49
CA GLU A 91 9.56 2.68 8.94
C GLU A 91 10.71 3.28 9.73
N SER A 92 11.76 3.81 9.08
CA SER A 92 12.90 4.40 9.77
C SER A 92 12.46 5.54 10.69
N ALA A 93 12.88 5.47 11.94
CA ALA A 93 12.64 6.52 12.93
C ALA A 93 13.71 7.62 12.90
N HIS A 94 14.70 7.49 12.03
CA HIS A 94 15.86 8.38 12.00
C HIS A 94 15.80 9.42 10.89
N GLN A 95 15.02 9.16 9.85
CA GLN A 95 15.00 10.01 8.66
C GLN A 95 13.67 9.85 7.91
N VAL A 96 13.12 11.00 7.48
CA VAL A 96 12.00 11.00 6.52
C VAL A 96 12.56 10.53 5.18
N PRO A 97 11.89 9.56 4.51
CA PRO A 97 12.38 9.10 3.20
C PRO A 97 12.56 10.25 2.21
N ILE A 98 13.61 10.19 1.40
CA ILE A 98 13.95 11.26 0.46
C ILE A 98 12.79 11.65 -0.46
N PRO A 99 12.04 10.69 -1.07
CA PRO A 99 10.89 11.06 -1.92
C PRO A 99 9.82 11.82 -1.15
N VAL A 100 9.57 11.43 0.11
CA VAL A 100 8.57 12.08 0.96
C VAL A 100 9.04 13.49 1.35
N ALA A 101 10.28 13.61 1.78
CA ALA A 101 10.86 14.91 2.15
C ALA A 101 10.84 15.87 0.96
N GLY A 102 11.19 15.40 -0.23
CA GLY A 102 11.18 16.20 -1.45
C GLY A 102 9.79 16.71 -1.80
N LYS A 103 8.78 15.84 -1.75
CA LYS A 103 7.39 16.22 -2.04
C LYS A 103 6.82 17.19 -1.01
N SER A 104 7.19 17.03 0.27
CA SER A 104 6.63 17.85 1.34
C SER A 104 7.37 19.18 1.53
N ALA A 105 8.47 19.41 0.85
CA ALA A 105 9.33 20.60 1.05
C ALA A 105 8.59 21.92 0.84
N SER A 106 7.59 21.94 -0.06
CA SER A 106 6.80 23.14 -0.35
C SER A 106 5.60 23.31 0.59
N GLN A 107 5.35 22.36 1.48
CA GLN A 107 4.21 22.42 2.40
C GLN A 107 4.52 23.29 3.62
N ILE A 108 3.49 23.77 4.29
CA ILE A 108 3.60 24.59 5.50
C ILE A 108 2.74 23.93 6.58
N PRO A 109 3.39 23.26 7.56
CA PRO A 109 4.82 22.96 7.62
C PRO A 109 5.20 21.76 6.75
N PRO A 110 6.48 21.64 6.33
CA PRO A 110 6.95 20.40 5.73
C PRO A 110 6.95 19.27 6.76
N ILE A 111 6.99 18.03 6.28
CA ILE A 111 6.98 16.86 7.18
C ILE A 111 8.30 16.82 7.96
N THR A 112 8.18 16.80 9.29
CA THR A 112 9.34 16.64 10.20
C THR A 112 9.50 15.19 10.58
N ILE A 113 10.67 14.84 11.14
CA ILE A 113 10.90 13.48 11.63
C ILE A 113 9.97 13.15 12.81
N GLU A 114 9.64 14.13 13.63
CA GLU A 114 8.73 13.95 14.76
C GLU A 114 7.32 13.59 14.27
N GLU A 115 6.81 14.30 13.27
CA GLU A 115 5.53 14.00 12.65
C GLU A 115 5.55 12.61 12.02
N TRP A 116 6.62 12.30 11.27
CA TRP A 116 6.81 11.00 10.62
C TRP A 116 6.75 9.85 11.61
N ARG A 117 7.42 9.99 12.75
CA ARG A 117 7.45 8.97 13.80
C ARG A 117 6.08 8.69 14.42
N HIS A 118 5.21 9.69 14.46
CA HIS A 118 3.88 9.56 15.09
C HIS A 118 2.89 8.80 14.18
N TRP A 119 3.14 8.74 12.89
CA TRP A 119 2.27 8.00 11.99
C TRP A 119 2.52 6.50 12.10
N GLN A 120 1.46 5.72 11.84
CA GLN A 120 1.54 4.27 11.81
C GLN A 120 2.21 3.79 10.50
N SER A 121 2.64 2.53 10.48
CA SER A 121 3.37 1.97 9.34
C SER A 121 2.59 2.10 8.03
N HIS A 122 1.29 1.77 8.04
CA HIS A 122 0.47 1.88 6.82
C HIS A 122 0.32 3.33 6.35
N GLN A 123 0.32 4.30 7.26
CA GLN A 123 0.27 5.73 6.90
C GLN A 123 1.59 6.17 6.27
N ARG A 124 2.72 5.76 6.84
CA ARG A 124 4.04 6.04 6.27
C ARG A 124 4.19 5.42 4.89
N TYR A 125 3.73 4.18 4.73
CA TYR A 125 3.73 3.53 3.41
C TYR A 125 2.92 4.33 2.39
N ALA A 126 1.71 4.77 2.77
CA ALA A 126 0.84 5.55 1.87
C ALA A 126 1.54 6.81 1.38
N LEU A 127 2.21 7.54 2.28
CA LEU A 127 2.97 8.73 1.90
C LEU A 127 4.16 8.39 1.02
N TYR A 128 4.89 7.34 1.35
CA TYR A 128 6.04 6.90 0.56
C TYR A 128 5.63 6.50 -0.86
N LYS A 129 4.61 5.66 -0.97
CA LYS A 129 4.14 5.16 -2.28
C LYS A 129 3.59 6.27 -3.16
N THR A 130 2.77 7.15 -2.59
CA THR A 130 2.20 8.26 -3.35
C THR A 130 3.25 9.31 -3.71
N ALA A 131 4.29 9.48 -2.91
CA ALA A 131 5.41 10.37 -3.24
C ALA A 131 6.15 9.90 -4.50
N LEU A 132 6.16 8.60 -4.77
CA LEU A 132 6.82 8.02 -5.95
C LEU A 132 5.93 8.01 -7.19
N SER A 133 4.63 8.29 -7.06
CA SER A 133 3.69 8.22 -8.17
C SER A 133 3.95 9.32 -9.18
N GLN A 134 4.16 8.95 -10.44
CA GLN A 134 4.30 9.89 -11.55
C GLN A 134 2.97 10.10 -12.29
N SER A 135 2.07 9.12 -12.21
CA SER A 135 0.77 9.19 -12.90
C SER A 135 -0.22 10.09 -12.18
N ASP A 136 -0.11 10.24 -10.85
CA ASP A 136 -0.99 11.09 -10.06
C ASP A 136 -0.19 11.75 -8.94
N PRO A 137 0.58 12.81 -9.25
CA PRO A 137 1.42 13.48 -8.25
C PRO A 137 0.63 14.21 -7.16
N GLU A 138 -0.66 14.51 -7.38
CA GLU A 138 -1.49 15.20 -6.39
C GLU A 138 -1.99 14.25 -5.29
N GLN A 139 -1.94 12.96 -5.51
CA GLN A 139 -2.40 11.96 -4.57
C GLN A 139 -1.65 12.06 -3.22
N PHE A 140 -0.34 12.33 -3.28
CA PHE A 140 0.48 12.52 -2.08
C PHE A 140 -0.09 13.62 -1.18
N PHE A 141 -0.46 14.75 -1.76
CA PHE A 141 -0.97 15.90 -0.99
C PHE A 141 -2.35 15.61 -0.40
N ALA A 142 -3.18 14.85 -1.11
CA ALA A 142 -4.48 14.41 -0.60
C ALA A 142 -4.30 13.51 0.63
N VAL A 143 -3.37 12.58 0.57
CA VAL A 143 -3.05 11.67 1.69
C VAL A 143 -2.49 12.44 2.87
N LEU A 144 -1.55 13.35 2.63
CA LEU A 144 -0.95 14.17 3.68
C LEU A 144 -2.02 15.03 4.38
N LYS A 145 -2.91 15.65 3.61
CA LYS A 145 -3.99 16.44 4.14
C LYS A 145 -4.90 15.60 5.04
N GLU A 146 -5.27 14.41 4.59
CA GLU A 146 -6.10 13.50 5.38
C GLU A 146 -5.45 13.18 6.73
N PHE A 147 -4.17 12.81 6.72
CA PHE A 147 -3.47 12.42 7.94
C PHE A 147 -3.31 13.59 8.91
N ARG A 148 -3.17 14.81 8.40
CA ARG A 148 -3.05 16.01 9.23
C ARG A 148 -4.39 16.48 9.78
N GLU A 149 -5.49 16.24 9.06
CA GLU A 149 -6.84 16.63 9.51
C GLU A 149 -7.36 15.71 10.62
N PHE A 150 -6.99 14.43 10.58
CA PHE A 150 -7.47 13.43 11.53
C PHE A 150 -6.41 13.07 12.56
N LYS A 151 -5.72 14.06 13.07
CA LYS A 151 -4.83 13.89 14.21
C LYS A 151 -5.64 13.67 15.48
N ASP A 152 -5.31 12.62 16.17
CA ASP A 152 -5.78 12.42 17.56
C ASP A 152 -4.76 12.97 18.53
#